data_239150e8996524894831e94238f3981e
#
_entry.id   239150e8996524894831e94238f3981e
#
_cell.length_a   1.000
_cell.length_b   1.000
_cell.length_c   1.000
_cell.angle_alpha   90.00
_cell.angle_beta   90.00
_cell.angle_gamma   90.00
#
_symmetry.space_group_name_H-M   'P 1'
#
loop_
_entity.id
_entity.type
_entity.pdbx_description
1 polymer ?
#
loop_
_entity_poly.entity_id
_entity_poly.type
_entity_poly.pdbx_seq_one_letter_code
_entity_poly.pdbx_strand_id
1 'polypeptide(L)'
;MDMPIQEKKLKLCSCNGTIALDGAALAGILALDAPVPVCQALCRQEIHRFTGDLRGGAELIVSCTQEAPLFQELAEEAGFSGRLQFVNIRELAGWSDEGRLAQAKIAALLSLTGIPNPDPVPAVSYVSTGSLLIIGPAEAALAWAEQMREQLDVSVLLTSAHSGQLPVRREY
;
A
#
# COMPACT_ATOMS: atom_id res chain seq x y z
N MET A 1 -17.26 6.30 12.17
CA MET A 1 -16.81 7.57 11.58
C MET A 1 -15.31 7.67 11.83
N ASP A 2 -14.53 7.88 10.79
CA ASP A 2 -13.10 8.12 11.00
C ASP A 2 -12.90 9.51 11.60
N MET A 3 -12.06 9.58 12.63
CA MET A 3 -11.77 10.85 13.30
C MET A 3 -10.86 11.73 12.43
N PRO A 4 -11.02 13.05 12.45
CA PRO A 4 -10.10 13.95 11.76
C PRO A 4 -8.70 13.85 12.36
N ILE A 5 -7.68 14.20 11.56
CA ILE A 5 -6.27 14.06 11.96
C ILE A 5 -5.92 14.87 13.22
N GLN A 6 -6.65 15.94 13.49
CA GLN A 6 -6.47 16.80 14.67
C GLN A 6 -6.77 16.08 16.00
N GLU A 7 -7.59 15.04 15.95
CA GLU A 7 -7.97 14.25 17.13
C GLU A 7 -7.10 13.00 17.31
N LYS A 8 -6.17 12.75 16.36
CA LYS A 8 -5.28 11.59 16.38
C LYS A 8 -3.91 11.94 16.92
N LYS A 9 -3.24 10.99 17.54
CA LYS A 9 -1.85 11.16 17.97
C LYS A 9 -0.90 10.77 16.83
N LEU A 10 -0.08 11.72 16.41
CA LEU A 10 0.93 11.52 15.37
C LEU A 10 2.27 11.11 15.97
N LYS A 11 2.88 10.08 15.43
CA LYS A 11 4.24 9.62 15.70
C LYS A 11 5.10 9.82 14.45
N LEU A 12 5.77 10.97 14.39
CA LEU A 12 6.70 11.28 13.30
C LEU A 12 8.09 10.73 13.62
N CYS A 13 8.73 10.11 12.63
CA CYS A 13 10.09 9.62 12.76
C CYS A 13 10.94 10.01 11.56
N SER A 14 12.10 10.62 11.82
CA SER A 14 13.06 11.02 10.77
C SER A 14 13.90 9.85 10.26
N CYS A 15 13.66 8.64 10.74
CA CYS A 15 14.42 7.44 10.37
C CYS A 15 15.94 7.65 10.51
N ASN A 16 16.38 7.96 11.73
CA ASN A 16 17.78 8.29 12.05
C ASN A 16 18.33 9.52 11.30
N GLY A 17 17.47 10.53 11.10
CA GLY A 17 17.84 11.77 10.42
C GLY A 17 17.92 11.68 8.89
N THR A 18 17.51 10.54 8.29
CA THR A 18 17.51 10.37 6.82
C THR A 18 16.34 11.08 6.14
N ILE A 19 15.31 11.45 6.89
CA ILE A 19 14.15 12.20 6.39
C ILE A 19 14.16 13.59 7.04
N ALA A 20 14.13 14.63 6.22
CA ALA A 20 13.99 15.99 6.70
C ALA A 20 12.54 16.28 7.13
N LEU A 21 12.26 16.30 8.43
CA LEU A 21 10.94 16.58 8.98
C LEU A 21 10.97 17.88 9.80
N ASP A 22 10.02 18.75 9.50
CA ASP A 22 9.73 19.94 10.29
C ASP A 22 8.35 19.80 10.96
N GLY A 23 8.36 19.46 12.24
CA GLY A 23 7.14 19.22 13.01
C GLY A 23 6.28 20.48 13.19
N ALA A 24 6.87 21.68 13.15
CA ALA A 24 6.13 22.94 13.22
C ALA A 24 5.45 23.27 11.89
N ALA A 25 6.19 23.13 10.78
CA ALA A 25 5.63 23.29 9.44
C ALA A 25 4.49 22.31 9.18
N LEU A 26 4.67 21.02 9.54
CA LEU A 26 3.65 20.00 9.40
C LEU A 26 2.42 20.33 10.26
N ALA A 27 2.59 20.77 11.50
CA ALA A 27 1.47 21.17 12.34
C ALA A 27 0.68 22.34 11.73
N GLY A 28 1.37 23.33 11.16
CA GLY A 28 0.71 24.45 10.48
C GLY A 28 -0.10 24.00 9.24
N ILE A 29 0.45 23.09 8.42
CA ILE A 29 -0.25 22.57 7.23
C ILE A 29 -1.45 21.71 7.62
N LEU A 30 -1.32 20.91 8.69
CA LEU A 30 -2.36 20.01 9.18
C LEU A 30 -3.38 20.70 10.10
N ALA A 31 -3.22 22.00 10.36
CA ALA A 31 -4.04 22.78 11.28
C ALA A 31 -4.09 22.16 12.69
N LEU A 32 -2.94 21.74 13.20
CA LEU A 32 -2.79 21.22 14.57
C LEU A 32 -2.47 22.37 15.53
N ASP A 33 -2.91 22.26 16.76
CA ASP A 33 -2.76 23.30 17.79
C ASP A 33 -1.30 23.47 18.28
N ALA A 34 -0.44 22.47 18.08
CA ALA A 34 0.94 22.48 18.54
C ALA A 34 1.86 21.74 17.56
N PRO A 35 3.18 22.09 17.54
CA PRO A 35 4.17 21.36 16.77
C PRO A 35 4.20 19.87 17.12
N VAL A 36 4.29 19.02 16.08
CA VAL A 36 4.39 17.57 16.28
C VAL A 36 5.83 17.19 16.61
N PRO A 37 6.09 16.51 17.75
CA PRO A 37 7.42 16.03 18.08
C PRO A 37 7.94 15.04 17.04
N VAL A 38 9.16 15.26 16.54
CA VAL A 38 9.83 14.36 15.60
C VAL A 38 10.80 13.48 16.36
N CYS A 39 10.61 12.17 16.29
CA CYS A 39 11.55 11.16 16.78
C CYS A 39 12.65 10.92 15.77
N GLN A 40 13.85 10.57 16.22
CA GLN A 40 14.93 10.16 15.33
C GLN A 40 14.86 8.66 15.01
N ALA A 41 14.64 7.83 16.03
CA ALA A 41 14.63 6.39 15.91
C ALA A 41 13.49 5.75 16.75
N LEU A 42 12.24 6.05 16.37
CA LEU A 42 11.05 5.64 17.11
C LEU A 42 10.97 4.14 17.36
N CYS A 43 11.34 3.30 16.38
CA CYS A 43 11.33 1.84 16.48
C CYS A 43 12.49 1.27 17.31
N ARG A 44 13.37 2.09 17.85
CA ARG A 44 14.56 1.67 18.62
C ARG A 44 14.68 2.43 19.93
N GLN A 45 15.55 3.43 19.97
CA GLN A 45 15.89 4.16 21.20
C GLN A 45 14.72 4.94 21.79
N GLU A 46 13.75 5.35 20.96
CA GLU A 46 12.60 6.15 21.38
C GLU A 46 11.28 5.38 21.42
N ILE A 47 11.35 4.04 21.45
CA ILE A 47 10.16 3.16 21.45
C ILE A 47 9.19 3.47 22.61
N HIS A 48 9.74 3.94 23.74
CA HIS A 48 8.96 4.36 24.90
C HIS A 48 7.96 5.49 24.61
N ARG A 49 8.22 6.32 23.57
CA ARG A 49 7.31 7.38 23.13
C ARG A 49 6.08 6.80 22.41
N PHE A 50 6.20 5.63 21.80
CA PHE A 50 5.08 4.91 21.24
C PHE A 50 4.30 4.16 22.33
N THR A 51 5.00 3.35 23.13
CA THR A 51 4.35 2.53 24.17
C THR A 51 3.68 3.37 25.26
N GLY A 52 4.18 4.58 25.52
CA GLY A 52 3.57 5.51 26.47
C GLY A 52 2.17 5.98 26.06
N ASP A 53 1.87 6.01 24.76
CA ASP A 53 0.55 6.45 24.26
C ASP A 53 -0.46 5.29 24.09
N LEU A 54 -0.02 4.03 24.21
CA LEU A 54 -0.92 2.88 24.08
C LEU A 54 -1.97 2.81 25.21
N ARG A 55 -1.71 3.43 26.35
CA ARG A 55 -2.61 3.43 27.51
C ARG A 55 -3.84 4.33 27.35
N GLY A 56 -3.86 5.21 26.37
CA GLY A 56 -4.87 6.27 26.26
C GLY A 56 -6.08 5.94 25.36
N GLY A 57 -6.08 4.83 24.64
CA GLY A 57 -7.16 4.43 23.70
C GLY A 57 -7.39 5.37 22.51
N ALA A 58 -6.59 6.43 22.37
CA ALA A 58 -6.67 7.36 21.24
C ALA A 58 -6.14 6.72 19.95
N GLU A 59 -6.68 7.13 18.81
CA GLU A 59 -6.12 6.70 17.52
C GLU A 59 -4.67 7.17 17.34
N LEU A 60 -3.80 6.26 16.93
CA LEU A 60 -2.38 6.51 16.69
C LEU A 60 -2.05 6.40 15.22
N ILE A 61 -1.33 7.38 14.70
CA ILE A 61 -0.75 7.35 13.36
C ILE A 61 0.77 7.27 13.51
N VAL A 62 1.37 6.22 12.98
CA VAL A 62 2.82 6.03 12.94
C VAL A 62 3.31 6.27 11.53
N SER A 63 4.22 7.23 11.33
CA SER A 63 4.81 7.54 10.03
C SER A 63 5.94 6.57 9.65
N CYS A 64 5.66 5.28 9.73
CA CYS A 64 6.59 4.20 9.40
C CYS A 64 5.81 2.95 9.02
N THR A 65 6.05 2.41 7.82
CA THR A 65 5.48 1.14 7.36
C THR A 65 6.47 -0.01 7.48
N GLN A 66 7.78 0.29 7.48
CA GLN A 66 8.84 -0.72 7.56
C GLN A 66 8.77 -1.53 8.86
N GLU A 67 8.56 -0.87 9.99
CA GLU A 67 8.51 -1.50 11.32
C GLU A 67 7.06 -1.62 11.82
N ALA A 68 6.07 -1.60 10.93
CA ALA A 68 4.68 -1.77 11.31
C ALA A 68 4.42 -3.05 12.12
N PRO A 69 5.02 -4.22 11.79
CA PRO A 69 4.87 -5.44 12.59
C PRO A 69 5.29 -5.26 14.05
N LEU A 70 6.43 -4.59 14.32
CA LEU A 70 6.89 -4.31 15.68
C LEU A 70 5.89 -3.47 16.46
N PHE A 71 5.37 -2.41 15.85
CA PHE A 71 4.40 -1.54 16.51
C PHE A 71 3.06 -2.23 16.75
N GLN A 72 2.64 -3.13 15.85
CA GLN A 72 1.44 -3.96 16.03
C GLN A 72 1.61 -4.93 17.19
N GLU A 73 2.72 -5.67 17.25
CA GLU A 73 3.04 -6.58 18.33
C GLU A 73 3.01 -5.89 19.71
N LEU A 74 3.69 -4.74 19.83
CA LEU A 74 3.69 -3.95 21.06
C LEU A 74 2.30 -3.41 21.44
N ALA A 75 1.49 -3.06 20.47
CA ALA A 75 0.12 -2.61 20.72
C ALA A 75 -0.77 -3.77 21.19
N GLU A 76 -0.62 -4.95 20.59
CA GLU A 76 -1.32 -6.18 21.00
C GLU A 76 -0.91 -6.60 22.43
N GLU A 77 0.39 -6.65 22.74
CA GLU A 77 0.91 -6.96 24.07
C GLU A 77 0.40 -5.98 25.13
N ALA A 78 0.26 -4.70 24.78
CA ALA A 78 -0.27 -3.68 25.67
C ALA A 78 -1.81 -3.70 25.80
N GLY A 79 -2.50 -4.56 25.07
CA GLY A 79 -3.98 -4.59 25.02
C GLY A 79 -4.58 -3.30 24.46
N PHE A 80 -3.90 -2.66 23.50
CA PHE A 80 -4.35 -1.40 22.91
C PHE A 80 -5.66 -1.59 22.14
N SER A 81 -6.68 -0.85 22.53
CA SER A 81 -8.01 -0.91 21.92
C SER A 81 -8.28 0.19 20.90
N GLY A 82 -7.36 1.15 20.76
CA GLY A 82 -7.46 2.22 19.77
C GLY A 82 -7.11 1.74 18.37
N ARG A 83 -7.34 2.61 17.37
CA ARG A 83 -6.94 2.33 15.99
C ARG A 83 -5.48 2.71 15.79
N LEU A 84 -4.70 1.79 15.20
CA LEU A 84 -3.32 2.02 14.80
C LEU A 84 -3.22 2.08 13.28
N GLN A 85 -2.69 3.17 12.76
CA GLN A 85 -2.51 3.40 11.33
C GLN A 85 -1.06 3.67 11.00
N PHE A 86 -0.62 3.20 9.84
CA PHE A 86 0.75 3.38 9.36
C PHE A 86 0.76 4.18 8.07
N VAL A 87 1.67 5.15 7.98
CA VAL A 87 1.81 6.00 6.79
C VAL A 87 3.23 5.91 6.26
N ASN A 88 3.37 5.56 5.00
CA ASN A 88 4.66 5.53 4.34
C ASN A 88 5.06 6.94 3.89
N ILE A 89 5.78 7.66 4.75
CA ILE A 89 6.33 8.97 4.40
C ILE A 89 7.75 8.88 3.85
N ARG A 90 8.44 7.78 4.11
CA ARG A 90 9.83 7.57 3.75
C ARG A 90 10.00 7.39 2.25
N GLU A 91 9.50 6.31 1.71
CA GLU A 91 9.62 5.97 0.30
C GLU A 91 8.73 6.84 -0.59
N LEU A 92 7.58 7.30 -0.08
CA LEU A 92 6.66 8.11 -0.88
C LEU A 92 7.02 9.60 -0.92
N ALA A 93 7.83 10.11 0.02
CA ALA A 93 8.13 11.53 0.09
C ALA A 93 9.56 11.85 0.57
N GLY A 94 9.98 11.32 1.71
CA GLY A 94 11.18 11.79 2.43
C GLY A 94 12.51 11.39 1.79
N TRP A 95 12.55 10.26 1.10
CA TRP A 95 13.75 9.72 0.44
C TRP A 95 13.82 10.09 -1.05
N SER A 96 13.61 11.35 -1.37
CA SER A 96 13.82 11.91 -2.70
C SER A 96 14.82 13.05 -2.62
N ASP A 97 15.36 13.46 -3.77
CA ASP A 97 16.27 14.61 -3.87
C ASP A 97 15.59 15.89 -3.34
N GLU A 98 14.27 15.99 -3.53
CA GLU A 98 13.43 17.09 -3.04
C GLU A 98 12.87 16.85 -1.62
N GLY A 99 13.29 15.83 -0.93
CA GLY A 99 12.75 15.43 0.40
C GLY A 99 12.70 16.56 1.42
N ARG A 100 13.64 17.52 1.36
CA ARG A 100 13.65 18.71 2.21
C ARG A 100 12.47 19.66 1.95
N LEU A 101 11.91 19.64 0.74
CA LEU A 101 10.77 20.45 0.33
C LEU A 101 9.45 19.68 0.42
N ALA A 102 9.49 18.41 0.83
CA ALA A 102 8.36 17.49 0.78
C ALA A 102 7.36 17.64 1.94
N GLN A 103 7.46 18.68 2.79
CA GLN A 103 6.56 18.82 3.94
C GLN A 103 5.09 18.82 3.56
N ALA A 104 4.70 19.52 2.49
CA ALA A 104 3.32 19.54 2.01
C ALA A 104 2.85 18.15 1.53
N LYS A 105 3.72 17.40 0.85
CA LYS A 105 3.41 16.04 0.41
C LYS A 105 3.28 15.08 1.59
N ILE A 106 4.16 15.20 2.59
CA ILE A 106 4.10 14.42 3.83
C ILE A 106 2.79 14.72 4.58
N ALA A 107 2.42 15.99 4.70
CA ALA A 107 1.15 16.39 5.31
C ALA A 107 -0.05 15.81 4.56
N ALA A 108 -0.04 15.82 3.23
CA ALA A 108 -1.09 15.21 2.41
C ALA A 108 -1.21 13.70 2.67
N LEU A 109 -0.08 12.97 2.73
CA LEU A 109 -0.06 11.54 3.04
C LEU A 109 -0.63 11.26 4.45
N LEU A 110 -0.29 12.07 5.42
CA LEU A 110 -0.83 11.96 6.79
C LEU A 110 -2.33 12.26 6.81
N SER A 111 -2.80 13.26 6.06
CA SER A 111 -4.22 13.62 5.98
C SER A 111 -5.10 12.51 5.40
N LEU A 112 -4.55 11.63 4.54
CA LEU A 112 -5.28 10.48 4.01
C LEU A 112 -5.80 9.54 5.11
N THR A 113 -5.18 9.51 6.28
CA THR A 113 -5.65 8.72 7.43
C THR A 113 -6.99 9.19 8.00
N GLY A 114 -7.41 10.42 7.68
CA GLY A 114 -8.73 10.97 8.06
C GLY A 114 -9.83 10.67 7.04
N ILE A 115 -9.49 10.06 5.90
CA ILE A 115 -10.45 9.69 4.87
C ILE A 115 -10.96 8.27 5.16
N PRO A 116 -12.28 8.05 5.17
CA PRO A 116 -12.82 6.70 5.31
C PRO A 116 -12.24 5.74 4.27
N ASN A 117 -11.85 4.54 4.70
CA ASN A 117 -11.46 3.52 3.75
C ASN A 117 -12.66 3.20 2.85
N PRO A 118 -12.48 3.10 1.53
CA PRO A 118 -13.53 2.61 0.66
C PRO A 118 -13.93 1.19 1.07
N ASP A 119 -15.18 0.84 0.80
CA ASP A 119 -15.62 -0.54 0.98
C ASP A 119 -14.69 -1.49 0.23
N PRO A 120 -14.35 -2.64 0.82
CA PRO A 120 -13.48 -3.61 0.16
C PRO A 120 -14.13 -4.05 -1.16
N VAL A 121 -13.32 -4.08 -2.22
CA VAL A 121 -13.77 -4.59 -3.51
C VAL A 121 -14.24 -6.04 -3.30
N PRO A 122 -15.47 -6.38 -3.70
CA PRO A 122 -15.98 -7.73 -3.53
C PRO A 122 -15.09 -8.71 -4.27
N ALA A 123 -14.63 -9.75 -3.56
CA ALA A 123 -13.89 -10.83 -4.17
C ALA A 123 -14.88 -11.76 -4.90
N VAL A 124 -14.61 -12.01 -6.19
CA VAL A 124 -15.35 -12.97 -6.99
C VAL A 124 -14.43 -14.17 -7.25
N SER A 125 -14.87 -15.33 -6.81
CA SER A 125 -14.14 -16.58 -7.10
C SER A 125 -14.54 -17.11 -8.47
N TYR A 126 -13.56 -17.34 -9.32
CA TYR A 126 -13.74 -17.99 -10.60
C TYR A 126 -13.17 -19.41 -10.55
N VAL A 127 -13.91 -20.35 -11.05
CA VAL A 127 -13.43 -21.72 -11.28
C VAL A 127 -13.19 -21.87 -12.78
N SER A 128 -11.93 -22.09 -13.15
CA SER A 128 -11.56 -22.38 -14.54
C SER A 128 -11.66 -23.88 -14.78
N THR A 129 -12.31 -24.26 -15.89
CA THR A 129 -12.34 -25.65 -16.37
C THR A 129 -11.14 -26.00 -17.25
N GLY A 130 -10.19 -25.09 -17.39
CA GLY A 130 -9.02 -25.25 -18.23
C GLY A 130 -9.24 -24.80 -19.68
N SER A 131 -10.37 -24.18 -20.02
CA SER A 131 -10.63 -23.68 -21.37
C SER A 131 -10.04 -22.30 -21.58
N LEU A 132 -9.33 -22.09 -22.69
CA LEU A 132 -8.69 -20.84 -23.09
C LEU A 132 -9.13 -20.45 -24.50
N LEU A 133 -9.62 -19.21 -24.65
CA LEU A 133 -9.85 -18.61 -25.97
C LEU A 133 -8.76 -17.60 -26.30
N ILE A 134 -8.04 -17.82 -27.38
CA ILE A 134 -7.03 -16.91 -27.93
C ILE A 134 -7.63 -16.18 -29.14
N ILE A 135 -7.63 -14.84 -29.10
CA ILE A 135 -8.11 -14.01 -30.20
C ILE A 135 -6.94 -13.16 -30.71
N GLY A 136 -6.63 -13.24 -31.99
CA GLY A 136 -5.55 -12.43 -32.55
C GLY A 136 -5.15 -12.75 -33.98
N PRO A 137 -4.09 -12.08 -34.49
CA PRO A 137 -3.48 -12.40 -35.79
C PRO A 137 -2.97 -13.85 -35.80
N ALA A 138 -3.04 -14.49 -36.95
CA ALA A 138 -2.77 -15.93 -37.08
C ALA A 138 -1.40 -16.34 -36.51
N GLU A 139 -0.34 -15.65 -36.85
CA GLU A 139 1.02 -15.98 -36.40
C GLU A 139 1.14 -16.02 -34.89
N ALA A 140 0.75 -14.92 -34.23
CA ALA A 140 0.84 -14.80 -32.77
C ALA A 140 -0.14 -15.76 -32.05
N ALA A 141 -1.38 -15.83 -32.50
CA ALA A 141 -2.41 -16.63 -31.87
C ALA A 141 -2.09 -18.15 -31.96
N LEU A 142 -1.58 -18.63 -33.11
CA LEU A 142 -1.20 -20.03 -33.28
C LEU A 142 0.08 -20.37 -32.47
N ALA A 143 1.04 -19.46 -32.38
CA ALA A 143 2.22 -19.68 -31.56
C ALA A 143 1.87 -19.86 -30.08
N TRP A 144 0.96 -19.05 -29.56
CA TRP A 144 0.47 -19.18 -28.18
C TRP A 144 -0.37 -20.45 -27.99
N ALA A 145 -1.22 -20.78 -28.95
CA ALA A 145 -2.02 -22.01 -28.90
C ALA A 145 -1.13 -23.26 -28.81
N GLU A 146 -0.05 -23.30 -29.60
CA GLU A 146 0.91 -24.41 -29.57
C GLU A 146 1.59 -24.57 -28.21
N GLN A 147 1.90 -23.47 -27.52
CA GLN A 147 2.51 -23.51 -26.19
C GLN A 147 1.54 -23.99 -25.09
N MET A 148 0.25 -23.67 -25.23
CA MET A 148 -0.73 -23.90 -24.18
C MET A 148 -1.55 -25.19 -24.35
N ARG A 149 -1.56 -25.79 -25.54
CA ARG A 149 -2.43 -26.94 -25.89
C ARG A 149 -2.24 -28.21 -25.05
N GLU A 150 -1.07 -28.37 -24.42
CA GLU A 150 -0.81 -29.54 -23.58
C GLU A 150 -1.38 -29.36 -22.16
N GLN A 151 -1.69 -28.11 -21.76
CA GLN A 151 -2.12 -27.78 -20.41
C GLN A 151 -3.58 -27.29 -20.37
N LEU A 152 -4.09 -26.75 -21.48
CA LEU A 152 -5.40 -26.12 -21.57
C LEU A 152 -6.15 -26.59 -22.83
N ASP A 153 -7.48 -26.59 -22.75
CA ASP A 153 -8.33 -26.74 -23.90
C ASP A 153 -8.42 -25.42 -24.67
N VAL A 154 -7.63 -25.32 -25.74
CA VAL A 154 -7.39 -24.04 -26.43
C VAL A 154 -8.29 -23.92 -27.66
N SER A 155 -9.08 -22.86 -27.69
CA SER A 155 -9.81 -22.39 -28.87
C SER A 155 -9.16 -21.16 -29.45
N VAL A 156 -9.05 -21.03 -30.77
CA VAL A 156 -8.42 -19.89 -31.44
C VAL A 156 -9.39 -19.20 -32.37
N LEU A 157 -9.55 -17.87 -32.19
CA LEU A 157 -10.27 -17.01 -33.12
C LEU A 157 -9.26 -16.11 -33.85
N LEU A 158 -9.07 -16.37 -35.15
CA LEU A 158 -8.16 -15.58 -35.98
C LEU A 158 -8.83 -14.29 -36.45
N THR A 159 -8.19 -13.13 -36.19
CA THR A 159 -8.67 -11.83 -36.65
C THR A 159 -8.18 -11.43 -38.04
N SER A 160 -7.23 -12.20 -38.61
CA SER A 160 -6.72 -12.01 -39.98
C SER A 160 -6.66 -13.35 -40.69
N ALA A 161 -6.81 -13.31 -42.04
CA ALA A 161 -6.67 -14.50 -42.85
C ALA A 161 -5.25 -15.10 -42.71
N HIS A 162 -5.21 -16.43 -42.57
CA HIS A 162 -3.98 -17.20 -42.54
C HIS A 162 -3.78 -17.85 -43.90
N SER A 163 -2.59 -17.65 -44.50
CA SER A 163 -2.24 -18.18 -45.83
C SER A 163 -1.67 -19.62 -45.79
N GLY A 164 -1.51 -20.19 -44.60
CA GLY A 164 -0.95 -21.51 -44.40
C GLY A 164 -2.02 -22.56 -44.03
N GLN A 165 -1.58 -23.81 -43.93
CA GLN A 165 -2.43 -24.91 -43.49
C GLN A 165 -2.67 -24.77 -41.96
N LEU A 166 -3.93 -24.59 -41.55
CA LEU A 166 -4.28 -24.59 -40.11
C LEU A 166 -4.02 -25.98 -39.54
N PRO A 167 -3.52 -26.07 -38.31
CA PRO A 167 -3.41 -27.33 -37.62
C PRO A 167 -4.79 -27.95 -37.48
N VAL A 168 -4.95 -29.15 -38.00
CA VAL A 168 -6.23 -29.88 -37.92
C VAL A 168 -6.43 -30.29 -36.46
N ARG A 169 -7.61 -29.93 -35.91
CA ARG A 169 -8.04 -30.43 -34.61
C ARG A 169 -8.08 -31.97 -34.65
N ARG A 170 -7.28 -32.62 -33.84
CA ARG A 170 -7.44 -34.05 -33.56
C ARG A 170 -8.43 -34.17 -32.40
N GLU A 171 -9.63 -34.63 -32.72
CA GLU A 171 -10.57 -35.15 -31.73
C GLU A 171 -10.07 -36.56 -31.34
N TYR A 172 -9.84 -36.74 -30.03
CA TYR A 172 -9.60 -38.07 -29.45
C TYR A 172 -10.84 -38.51 -28.68
#